data_0037ba1f034e9562816351368055ccd6
#
_entry.id   0037ba1f034e9562816351368055ccd6
#
_cell.length_a   1.000
_cell.length_b   1.000
_cell.length_c   1.000
_cell.angle_alpha   90.00
_cell.angle_beta   90.00
_cell.angle_gamma   90.00
#
_symmetry.space_group_name_H-M   'P 1'
#
loop_
_entity.id
_entity.type
_entity.pdbx_description
1 polymer ?
#
loop_
_entity_poly.entity_id
_entity_poly.type
_entity_poly.pdbx_seq_one_letter_code
_entity_poly.pdbx_strand_id
1 'polypeptide(L)'
;MKLKCSLTVRTYKADVRERVLAAIEQIAKGCAVAAGLPQDKMPEVNVLKTEHVNAVYNNPELTKRVAAAVKNAIGEQNVVQKSPTMAGDDFADFSLADHSIPACMFNVGAVDPVKAAESKKTGAPLPSLHSSKFLPVPEPTIHTAVIGMMATVLELTKK
;
A
#
# COMPACT_ATOMS: atom_id res chain seq x y z
N MET A 1 13.52 -29.86 -19.11
CA MET A 1 13.51 -29.10 -17.86
C MET A 1 12.66 -27.85 -18.10
N LYS A 2 11.62 -27.60 -17.28
CA LYS A 2 10.86 -26.32 -17.32
C LYS A 2 11.36 -25.43 -16.20
N LEU A 3 11.74 -24.18 -16.51
CA LEU A 3 12.07 -23.15 -15.54
C LEU A 3 10.84 -22.27 -15.35
N LYS A 4 10.46 -22.00 -14.09
CA LYS A 4 9.37 -21.08 -13.74
C LYS A 4 9.95 -19.94 -12.92
N CYS A 5 9.71 -18.69 -13.37
CA CYS A 5 10.03 -17.48 -12.64
C CYS A 5 8.71 -16.80 -12.21
N SER A 6 8.68 -16.25 -11.02
CA SER A 6 7.56 -15.43 -10.54
C SER A 6 8.05 -14.03 -10.29
N LEU A 7 7.26 -13.04 -10.74
CA LEU A 7 7.53 -11.60 -10.58
C LEU A 7 6.34 -10.94 -9.91
N THR A 8 6.62 -10.01 -8.99
CA THR A 8 5.62 -9.09 -8.46
C THR A 8 5.87 -7.71 -9.04
N VAL A 9 4.88 -7.18 -9.76
CA VAL A 9 4.93 -5.85 -10.35
C VAL A 9 4.10 -4.91 -9.48
N ARG A 10 4.68 -3.79 -9.05
CA ARG A 10 4.01 -2.77 -8.25
C ARG A 10 4.13 -1.42 -8.93
N THR A 11 3.01 -0.74 -9.12
CA THR A 11 2.94 0.58 -9.76
C THR A 11 1.87 1.43 -9.11
N TYR A 12 2.00 2.75 -9.15
CA TYR A 12 0.94 3.67 -8.69
C TYR A 12 -0.10 3.95 -9.77
N LYS A 13 0.26 3.82 -11.05
CA LYS A 13 -0.61 4.18 -12.18
C LYS A 13 -0.88 2.98 -13.05
N ALA A 14 -2.14 2.85 -13.52
CA ALA A 14 -2.58 1.74 -14.34
C ALA A 14 -1.85 1.71 -15.71
N ASP A 15 -1.68 2.87 -16.36
CA ASP A 15 -0.97 2.99 -17.63
C ASP A 15 0.49 2.54 -17.53
N VAL A 16 1.16 2.89 -16.42
CA VAL A 16 2.53 2.43 -16.15
C VAL A 16 2.55 0.91 -15.95
N ARG A 17 1.57 0.37 -15.24
CA ARG A 17 1.44 -1.09 -15.05
C ARG A 17 1.32 -1.83 -16.39
N GLU A 18 0.43 -1.38 -17.26
CA GLU A 18 0.23 -1.99 -18.58
C GLU A 18 1.52 -1.97 -19.42
N ARG A 19 2.21 -0.83 -19.44
CA ARG A 19 3.49 -0.69 -20.13
C ARG A 19 4.57 -1.61 -19.57
N VAL A 20 4.67 -1.74 -18.25
CA VAL A 20 5.64 -2.64 -17.59
C VAL A 20 5.34 -4.10 -17.93
N LEU A 21 4.07 -4.53 -17.88
CA LEU A 21 3.69 -5.90 -18.21
C LEU A 21 4.00 -6.23 -19.67
N ALA A 22 3.68 -5.33 -20.60
CA ALA A 22 4.02 -5.50 -22.01
C ALA A 22 5.53 -5.56 -22.24
N ALA A 23 6.29 -4.71 -21.56
CA ALA A 23 7.75 -4.70 -21.65
C ALA A 23 8.39 -5.99 -21.12
N ILE A 24 7.86 -6.56 -20.03
CA ILE A 24 8.34 -7.84 -19.48
C ILE A 24 8.18 -8.95 -20.52
N GLU A 25 7.03 -9.01 -21.19
CA GLU A 25 6.80 -10.01 -22.22
C GLU A 25 7.77 -9.84 -23.41
N GLN A 26 7.93 -8.62 -23.89
CA GLN A 26 8.84 -8.31 -25.00
C GLN A 26 10.31 -8.63 -24.67
N ILE A 27 10.75 -8.25 -23.46
CA ILE A 27 12.12 -8.52 -23.00
C ILE A 27 12.36 -10.02 -22.86
N ALA A 28 11.43 -10.76 -22.26
CA ALA A 28 11.56 -12.21 -22.12
C ALA A 28 11.71 -12.89 -23.48
N LYS A 29 10.87 -12.55 -24.45
CA LYS A 29 10.96 -13.05 -25.82
C LYS A 29 12.26 -12.64 -26.51
N GLY A 30 12.65 -11.36 -26.36
CA GLY A 30 13.90 -10.85 -26.93
C GLY A 30 15.14 -11.56 -26.40
N CYS A 31 15.21 -11.82 -25.10
CA CYS A 31 16.30 -12.59 -24.48
C CYS A 31 16.34 -14.02 -25.01
N ALA A 32 15.20 -14.66 -25.19
CA ALA A 32 15.13 -16.01 -25.72
C ALA A 32 15.64 -16.10 -27.17
N VAL A 33 15.25 -15.14 -28.02
CA VAL A 33 15.74 -15.03 -29.39
C VAL A 33 17.25 -14.79 -29.41
N ALA A 34 17.75 -13.84 -28.59
CA ALA A 34 19.18 -13.56 -28.51
C ALA A 34 20.00 -14.77 -28.03
N ALA A 35 19.41 -15.61 -27.20
CA ALA A 35 20.02 -16.86 -26.75
C ALA A 35 19.90 -18.02 -27.75
N GLY A 36 19.30 -17.81 -28.92
CA GLY A 36 19.13 -18.83 -29.95
C GLY A 36 18.13 -19.93 -29.58
N LEU A 37 17.16 -19.66 -28.71
CA LEU A 37 16.16 -20.64 -28.32
C LEU A 37 15.21 -20.94 -29.49
N PRO A 38 14.89 -22.24 -29.74
CA PRO A 38 13.94 -22.60 -30.78
C PRO A 38 12.52 -22.19 -30.40
N GLN A 39 11.63 -22.07 -31.39
CA GLN A 39 10.26 -21.57 -31.24
C GLN A 39 9.42 -22.34 -30.21
N ASP A 40 9.63 -23.64 -30.09
CA ASP A 40 8.94 -24.50 -29.10
C ASP A 40 9.44 -24.36 -27.67
N LYS A 41 10.48 -23.54 -27.44
CA LYS A 41 11.08 -23.22 -26.14
C LYS A 41 10.96 -21.75 -25.76
N MET A 42 10.22 -20.97 -26.52
CA MET A 42 10.01 -19.56 -26.20
C MET A 42 9.29 -19.41 -24.85
N PRO A 43 9.62 -18.35 -24.08
CA PRO A 43 8.98 -18.10 -22.79
C PRO A 43 7.53 -17.72 -22.95
N GLU A 44 6.69 -18.25 -22.08
CA GLU A 44 5.30 -17.80 -21.85
C GLU A 44 5.25 -16.86 -20.66
N VAL A 45 4.61 -15.71 -20.81
CA VAL A 45 4.35 -14.78 -19.73
C VAL A 45 2.86 -14.80 -19.39
N ASN A 46 2.55 -15.28 -18.20
CA ASN A 46 1.17 -15.35 -17.69
C ASN A 46 0.96 -14.28 -16.63
N VAL A 47 0.00 -13.39 -16.84
CA VAL A 47 -0.42 -12.37 -15.88
C VAL A 47 -1.61 -12.89 -15.08
N LEU A 48 -1.44 -13.03 -13.76
CA LEU A 48 -2.51 -13.45 -12.85
C LEU A 48 -3.45 -12.26 -12.60
N LYS A 49 -4.48 -12.15 -13.43
CA LYS A 49 -5.41 -11.00 -13.39
C LYS A 49 -6.26 -10.96 -12.11
N THR A 50 -6.54 -12.12 -11.52
CA THR A 50 -7.33 -12.26 -10.30
C THR A 50 -6.57 -11.90 -9.01
N GLU A 51 -5.26 -11.76 -9.09
CA GLU A 51 -4.40 -11.39 -7.96
C GLU A 51 -3.96 -9.91 -8.02
N HIS A 52 -4.66 -9.10 -8.82
CA HIS A 52 -4.37 -7.68 -8.95
C HIS A 52 -5.06 -6.89 -7.85
N VAL A 53 -4.27 -6.11 -7.11
CA VAL A 53 -4.74 -5.11 -6.14
C VAL A 53 -4.37 -3.72 -6.67
N ASN A 54 -5.33 -2.81 -6.65
CA ASN A 54 -5.16 -1.45 -7.11
C ASN A 54 -4.37 -0.60 -6.10
N ALA A 55 -3.75 0.49 -6.56
CA ALA A 55 -3.10 1.45 -5.67
C ALA A 55 -4.16 2.27 -4.93
N VAL A 56 -4.02 2.39 -3.62
CA VAL A 56 -4.85 3.31 -2.82
C VAL A 56 -4.49 4.74 -3.16
N TYR A 57 -5.50 5.52 -3.53
CA TYR A 57 -5.37 6.96 -3.77
C TYR A 57 -6.19 7.75 -2.76
N ASN A 58 -5.51 8.45 -1.88
CA ASN A 58 -6.14 9.36 -0.95
C ASN A 58 -6.48 10.68 -1.63
N ASN A 59 -7.75 11.05 -1.65
CA ASN A 59 -8.18 12.35 -2.18
C ASN A 59 -7.55 13.49 -1.35
N PRO A 60 -6.85 14.45 -1.97
CA PRO A 60 -6.10 15.47 -1.24
C PRO A 60 -6.97 16.36 -0.33
N GLU A 61 -8.13 16.78 -0.81
CA GLU A 61 -9.01 17.67 -0.03
C GLU A 61 -9.63 16.91 1.15
N LEU A 62 -10.13 15.69 0.93
CA LEU A 62 -10.62 14.86 2.01
C LEU A 62 -9.53 14.55 3.04
N THR A 63 -8.32 14.24 2.57
CA THR A 63 -7.18 13.95 3.44
C THR A 63 -6.81 15.14 4.32
N LYS A 64 -6.83 16.36 3.79
CA LYS A 64 -6.59 17.59 4.59
C LYS A 64 -7.64 17.74 5.68
N ARG A 65 -8.93 17.57 5.36
CA ARG A 65 -10.02 17.68 6.33
C ARG A 65 -9.88 16.61 7.44
N VAL A 66 -9.68 15.36 7.05
CA VAL A 66 -9.47 14.24 7.99
C VAL A 66 -8.27 14.49 8.88
N ALA A 67 -7.12 14.86 8.30
CA ALA A 67 -5.91 15.13 9.06
C ALA A 67 -6.11 16.29 10.06
N ALA A 68 -6.80 17.37 9.68
CA ALA A 68 -7.10 18.47 10.58
C ALA A 68 -8.00 18.02 11.75
N ALA A 69 -9.05 17.25 11.48
CA ALA A 69 -9.95 16.75 12.51
C ALA A 69 -9.21 15.83 13.51
N VAL A 70 -8.38 14.93 12.99
CA VAL A 70 -7.59 14.01 13.83
C VAL A 70 -6.53 14.78 14.63
N LYS A 71 -5.83 15.76 14.04
CA LYS A 71 -4.89 16.63 14.75
C LYS A 71 -5.54 17.36 15.94
N ASN A 72 -6.74 17.86 15.73
CA ASN A 72 -7.50 18.54 16.80
C ASN A 72 -7.89 17.57 17.92
N ALA A 73 -8.13 16.31 17.61
CA ALA A 73 -8.57 15.31 18.59
C ALA A 73 -7.43 14.68 19.39
N ILE A 74 -6.28 14.41 18.76
CA ILE A 74 -5.17 13.70 19.40
C ILE A 74 -3.87 14.51 19.50
N GLY A 75 -3.87 15.75 19.04
CA GLY A 75 -2.71 16.63 19.00
C GLY A 75 -1.91 16.55 17.69
N GLU A 76 -1.42 17.70 17.23
CA GLU A 76 -0.75 17.84 15.95
C GLU A 76 0.52 16.96 15.83
N GLN A 77 1.28 16.86 16.91
CA GLN A 77 2.52 16.08 16.99
C GLN A 77 2.30 14.57 16.80
N ASN A 78 1.06 14.09 16.97
CA ASN A 78 0.70 12.68 16.84
C ASN A 78 0.19 12.32 15.43
N VAL A 79 0.10 13.30 14.53
CA VAL A 79 -0.35 13.09 13.14
C VAL A 79 0.80 13.40 12.20
N VAL A 80 1.32 12.37 11.56
CA VAL A 80 2.46 12.49 10.66
C VAL A 80 2.07 12.15 9.23
N GLN A 81 2.58 12.92 8.29
CA GLN A 81 2.48 12.57 6.88
C GLN A 81 3.55 11.54 6.53
N LYS A 82 3.14 10.43 5.91
CA LYS A 82 4.04 9.40 5.41
C LYS A 82 4.26 9.55 3.91
N SER A 83 5.46 9.20 3.47
CA SER A 83 5.71 9.05 2.04
C SER A 83 4.86 7.90 1.46
N PRO A 84 4.48 7.98 0.18
CA PRO A 84 3.80 6.89 -0.51
C PRO A 84 4.58 5.58 -0.41
N THR A 85 3.87 4.47 -0.28
CA THR A 85 4.45 3.12 -0.24
C THR A 85 3.92 2.30 -1.40
N MET A 86 4.69 1.31 -1.83
CA MET A 86 4.26 0.35 -2.87
C MET A 86 3.40 -0.79 -2.29
N ALA A 87 2.68 -0.53 -1.19
CA ALA A 87 1.69 -1.45 -0.65
C ALA A 87 0.38 -1.30 -1.43
N GLY A 88 -0.28 -2.42 -1.69
CA GLY A 88 -1.65 -2.44 -2.20
C GLY A 88 -2.62 -2.77 -1.06
N ASP A 89 -3.86 -2.34 -1.20
CA ASP A 89 -4.94 -2.63 -0.26
C ASP A 89 -6.28 -2.61 -1.01
N ASP A 90 -7.16 -3.55 -0.69
CA ASP A 90 -8.48 -3.69 -1.34
C ASP A 90 -9.38 -2.46 -1.10
N PHE A 91 -9.04 -1.61 -0.13
CA PHE A 91 -9.70 -0.33 0.08
C PHE A 91 -9.70 0.56 -1.18
N ALA A 92 -8.73 0.39 -2.08
CA ALA A 92 -8.67 1.10 -3.35
C ALA A 92 -9.94 0.88 -4.20
N ASP A 93 -10.58 -0.28 -4.11
CA ASP A 93 -11.70 -0.65 -4.96
C ASP A 93 -12.98 0.16 -4.63
N PHE A 94 -13.12 0.67 -3.41
CA PHE A 94 -14.24 1.56 -3.05
C PHE A 94 -14.25 2.85 -3.86
N SER A 95 -13.10 3.48 -4.08
CA SER A 95 -13.00 4.71 -4.88
C SER A 95 -12.95 4.44 -6.39
N LEU A 96 -12.64 3.21 -6.81
CA LEU A 96 -12.62 2.83 -8.21
C LEU A 96 -14.01 2.42 -8.71
N ALA A 97 -14.87 1.89 -7.84
CA ALA A 97 -16.25 1.54 -8.16
C ALA A 97 -17.06 2.80 -8.51
N ASP A 98 -16.81 3.91 -7.83
CA ASP A 98 -17.39 5.22 -8.13
C ASP A 98 -16.36 6.33 -7.88
N HIS A 99 -15.80 6.88 -8.94
CA HIS A 99 -14.78 7.93 -8.86
C HIS A 99 -15.30 9.27 -8.31
N SER A 100 -16.62 9.45 -8.16
CA SER A 100 -17.21 10.62 -7.50
C SER A 100 -17.09 10.55 -5.98
N ILE A 101 -16.83 9.37 -5.41
CA ILE A 101 -16.67 9.17 -3.98
C ILE A 101 -15.20 9.34 -3.59
N PRO A 102 -14.83 10.43 -2.92
CA PRO A 102 -13.45 10.61 -2.46
C PRO A 102 -13.12 9.64 -1.33
N ALA A 103 -11.95 9.01 -1.39
CA ALA A 103 -11.47 8.08 -0.39
C ALA A 103 -10.28 8.64 0.39
N CYS A 104 -10.16 8.27 1.66
CA CYS A 104 -9.01 8.56 2.49
C CYS A 104 -8.75 7.41 3.45
N MET A 105 -7.60 6.77 3.31
CA MET A 105 -7.10 5.75 4.22
C MET A 105 -5.95 6.32 5.05
N PHE A 106 -5.99 6.11 6.36
CA PHE A 106 -4.89 6.46 7.25
C PHE A 106 -4.48 5.26 8.11
N ASN A 107 -3.25 5.28 8.58
CA ASN A 107 -2.70 4.21 9.41
C ASN A 107 -2.63 4.69 10.87
N VAL A 108 -2.86 3.78 11.80
CA VAL A 108 -2.67 4.01 13.23
C VAL A 108 -1.38 3.35 13.69
N GLY A 109 -0.57 4.07 14.47
CA GLY A 109 0.63 3.53 15.08
C GLY A 109 0.28 2.42 16.05
N ALA A 110 0.94 1.27 15.92
CA ALA A 110 0.66 0.09 16.72
C ALA A 110 1.90 -0.47 17.46
N VAL A 111 3.06 0.11 17.22
CA VAL A 111 4.31 -0.34 17.84
C VAL A 111 4.51 0.39 19.16
N ASP A 112 4.99 -0.33 20.17
CA ASP A 112 5.39 0.26 21.44
C ASP A 112 6.39 1.41 21.23
N PRO A 113 6.15 2.61 21.82
CA PRO A 113 7.01 3.78 21.61
C PRO A 113 8.47 3.56 22.00
N VAL A 114 8.73 2.77 23.05
CA VAL A 114 10.08 2.46 23.51
C VAL A 114 10.80 1.61 22.47
N LYS A 115 10.14 0.56 21.96
CA LYS A 115 10.68 -0.29 20.89
C LYS A 115 10.89 0.49 19.59
N ALA A 116 9.99 1.40 19.27
CA ALA A 116 10.13 2.27 18.10
C ALA A 116 11.33 3.22 18.23
N ALA A 117 11.53 3.80 19.40
CA ALA A 117 12.67 4.66 19.68
C ALA A 117 14.02 3.89 19.67
N GLU A 118 14.04 2.70 20.23
CA GLU A 118 15.21 1.81 20.21
C GLU A 118 15.58 1.39 18.78
N SER A 119 14.59 0.99 17.99
CA SER A 119 14.80 0.66 16.58
C SER A 119 15.42 1.82 15.79
N LYS A 120 14.92 3.05 16.01
CA LYS A 120 15.50 4.25 15.40
C LYS A 120 16.94 4.51 15.84
N LYS A 121 17.26 4.25 17.10
CA LYS A 121 18.59 4.48 17.68
C LYS A 121 19.61 3.44 17.21
N THR A 122 19.21 2.19 17.14
CA THR A 122 20.10 1.06 16.83
C THR A 122 20.15 0.68 15.36
N GLY A 123 19.16 1.11 14.57
CA GLY A 123 18.96 0.66 13.19
C GLY A 123 18.37 -0.76 13.09
N ALA A 124 18.07 -1.41 14.22
CA ALA A 124 17.48 -2.75 14.20
C ALA A 124 16.03 -2.70 13.63
N PRO A 125 15.69 -3.54 12.65
CA PRO A 125 14.36 -3.50 12.04
C PRO A 125 13.29 -3.99 13.01
N LEU A 126 12.15 -3.31 13.02
CA LEU A 126 10.94 -3.80 13.68
C LEU A 126 10.30 -4.93 12.85
N PRO A 127 9.57 -5.87 13.51
CA PRO A 127 8.77 -6.84 12.78
C PRO A 127 7.80 -6.14 11.82
N SER A 128 7.78 -6.58 10.57
CA SER A 128 6.88 -6.03 9.56
C SER A 128 5.44 -6.48 9.80
N LEU A 129 4.49 -5.73 9.23
CA LEU A 129 3.10 -6.19 9.07
C LEU A 129 3.11 -7.57 8.39
N HIS A 130 2.17 -8.42 8.70
CA HIS A 130 2.08 -9.82 8.24
C HIS A 130 3.20 -10.75 8.75
N SER A 131 4.05 -10.29 9.67
CA SER A 131 4.99 -11.15 10.38
C SER A 131 4.31 -11.81 11.58
N SER A 132 4.61 -13.09 11.83
CA SER A 132 4.17 -13.78 13.06
C SER A 132 4.75 -13.17 14.35
N LYS A 133 5.76 -12.30 14.22
CA LYS A 133 6.38 -11.57 15.31
C LYS A 133 5.80 -10.15 15.50
N PHE A 134 4.90 -9.72 14.61
CA PHE A 134 4.23 -8.43 14.77
C PHE A 134 3.22 -8.49 15.90
N LEU A 135 3.47 -7.74 16.96
CA LEU A 135 2.60 -7.65 18.11
C LEU A 135 2.27 -6.17 18.37
N PRO A 136 1.06 -5.72 18.03
CA PRO A 136 0.62 -4.38 18.34
C PRO A 136 0.41 -4.21 19.84
N VAL A 137 0.55 -2.99 20.35
CA VAL A 137 0.13 -2.64 21.71
C VAL A 137 -1.37 -2.39 21.69
N PRO A 138 -2.23 -3.27 22.25
CA PRO A 138 -3.66 -3.27 21.93
C PRO A 138 -4.37 -1.99 22.39
N GLU A 139 -4.31 -1.68 23.69
CA GLU A 139 -5.09 -0.62 24.31
C GLU A 139 -4.85 0.77 23.67
N PRO A 140 -3.63 1.31 23.61
CA PRO A 140 -3.41 2.63 23.02
C PRO A 140 -3.68 2.65 21.51
N THR A 141 -3.45 1.53 20.80
CA THR A 141 -3.74 1.44 19.37
C THR A 141 -5.25 1.54 19.11
N ILE A 142 -6.06 0.76 19.84
CA ILE A 142 -7.52 0.77 19.71
C ILE A 142 -8.08 2.13 20.10
N HIS A 143 -7.63 2.69 21.22
CA HIS A 143 -8.07 4.00 21.69
C HIS A 143 -7.79 5.09 20.66
N THR A 144 -6.58 5.15 20.11
CA THR A 144 -6.20 6.12 19.08
C THR A 144 -7.02 5.92 17.79
N ALA A 145 -7.25 4.66 17.39
CA ALA A 145 -8.04 4.35 16.20
C ALA A 145 -9.49 4.82 16.34
N VAL A 146 -10.10 4.56 17.51
CA VAL A 146 -11.48 4.97 17.81
C VAL A 146 -11.59 6.50 17.80
N ILE A 147 -10.71 7.21 18.50
CA ILE A 147 -10.73 8.68 18.54
C ILE A 147 -10.54 9.27 17.13
N GLY A 148 -9.56 8.76 16.38
CA GLY A 148 -9.29 9.23 15.02
C GLY A 148 -10.48 9.02 14.09
N MET A 149 -11.11 7.86 14.15
CA MET A 149 -12.29 7.57 13.34
C MET A 149 -13.51 8.40 13.78
N MET A 150 -13.76 8.54 15.06
CA MET A 150 -14.85 9.40 15.58
C MET A 150 -14.66 10.86 15.16
N ALA A 151 -13.45 11.41 15.28
CA ALA A 151 -13.15 12.77 14.85
C ALA A 151 -13.40 12.94 13.36
N THR A 152 -13.03 11.96 12.56
CA THR A 152 -13.27 11.93 11.12
C THR A 152 -14.76 11.95 10.80
N VAL A 153 -15.53 11.03 11.39
CA VAL A 153 -16.99 10.93 11.15
C VAL A 153 -17.70 12.23 11.57
N LEU A 154 -17.40 12.74 12.75
CA LEU A 154 -17.98 13.99 13.23
C LEU A 154 -17.65 15.18 12.31
N GLU A 155 -16.43 15.25 11.79
CA GLU A 155 -16.05 16.31 10.83
C GLU A 155 -16.81 16.19 9.51
N LEU A 156 -16.98 14.97 9.00
CA LEU A 156 -17.61 14.74 7.70
C LEU A 156 -19.14 14.87 7.74
N THR A 157 -19.75 14.71 8.92
CA THR A 157 -21.20 14.83 9.13
C THR A 157 -21.65 16.20 9.63
N LYS A 158 -20.74 17.16 9.82
CA LYS A 158 -21.09 18.54 10.10
C LYS A 158 -21.95 19.11 8.97
N LYS A 159 -23.11 19.66 9.35
CA LYS A 159 -24.01 20.42 8.46
C LYS A 159 -23.48 21.84 8.28
#